data_ca23aff9d80eeccf4826ef0a1dc4c24a
#
_entry.id   ca23aff9d80eeccf4826ef0a1dc4c24a
#
_cell.length_a   1.000
_cell.length_b   1.000
_cell.length_c   1.000
_cell.angle_alpha   90.00
_cell.angle_beta   90.00
_cell.angle_gamma   90.00
#
_symmetry.space_group_name_H-M   'P 1'
#
loop_
_entity.id
_entity.type
_entity.pdbx_description
1 polymer ?
#
loop_
_entity_poly.entity_id
_entity_poly.type
_entity_poly.pdbx_seq_one_letter_code
_entity_poly.pdbx_strand_id
1 'polypeptide(L)'
;MTMNSEVKLDTSAATPMHDPLFSRVIELADASVQRLQPQGLKWMWGEALYTYALHLLDGALGEDRYLGYICTWLDHHIDKGYRVDQSDTMAPGLTAYAAWRRTGHERYRAVVDQVVDYLRNSRRVLDYMPNHLGSSPEGRLYPKSVWVDSVMMYGVFAGWYGSEANDEFIYDFARRQPALFAKYLQDPQDKLFYHCYWTRAGHTYPKNKVYWGRGNGWVIAGLPLTIDHFAQDSEERRQAIDILRETSAALLPYQREDGYFETVFNRPGKTYIESSATALIAGGWMHGVADGYLDDTYLEPALRAYRKVVDSLHLRDGLL
;
A
#
# COMPACT_ATOMS: atom_id res chain seq x y z
N MET A 1 -14.24 30.24 -9.39
CA MET A 1 -13.11 30.61 -8.54
C MET A 1 -12.11 29.49 -8.61
N THR A 2 -11.09 29.69 -9.39
CA THR A 2 -9.99 28.74 -9.63
C THR A 2 -9.05 28.79 -8.43
N MET A 3 -8.98 27.70 -7.68
CA MET A 3 -7.87 27.49 -6.74
C MET A 3 -6.98 26.38 -7.26
N ASN A 4 -5.97 26.77 -8.05
CA ASN A 4 -4.78 25.98 -8.26
C ASN A 4 -3.95 26.05 -6.97
N SER A 5 -3.94 25.00 -6.19
CA SER A 5 -2.86 24.73 -5.26
C SER A 5 -1.89 23.76 -5.94
N GLU A 6 -0.97 24.32 -6.73
CA GLU A 6 0.25 23.62 -7.12
C GLU A 6 1.03 23.27 -5.84
N VAL A 7 1.09 21.99 -5.50
CA VAL A 7 2.10 21.49 -4.57
C VAL A 7 3.43 21.67 -5.28
N LYS A 8 4.15 22.74 -4.98
CA LYS A 8 5.53 22.92 -5.42
C LYS A 8 6.38 21.91 -4.66
N LEU A 9 6.71 20.82 -5.33
CA LEU A 9 7.89 20.05 -4.97
C LEU A 9 9.08 20.97 -5.16
N ASP A 10 9.86 21.16 -4.09
CA ASP A 10 11.12 21.89 -4.15
C ASP A 10 12.11 21.09 -5.03
N THR A 11 12.28 21.52 -6.28
CA THR A 11 13.12 20.86 -7.28
C THR A 11 14.60 21.23 -7.14
N SER A 12 15.05 21.77 -6.01
CA SER A 12 16.46 22.07 -5.75
C SER A 12 17.30 20.86 -5.29
N ALA A 13 16.69 19.70 -4.98
CA ALA A 13 17.41 18.46 -4.78
C ALA A 13 17.79 17.83 -6.12
N ALA A 14 19.04 17.40 -6.26
CA ALA A 14 19.62 16.79 -7.46
C ALA A 14 18.64 15.78 -8.09
N THR A 15 18.42 15.91 -9.40
CA THR A 15 17.53 15.06 -10.19
C THR A 15 17.79 13.59 -9.86
N PRO A 16 16.77 12.79 -9.43
CA PRO A 16 16.96 11.38 -9.02
C PRO A 16 17.61 10.50 -10.10
N MET A 17 17.62 10.95 -11.33
CA MET A 17 18.15 10.24 -12.51
C MET A 17 19.65 9.90 -12.47
N HIS A 18 20.43 10.46 -11.54
CA HIS A 18 21.86 10.15 -11.41
C HIS A 18 22.20 9.19 -10.26
N ASP A 19 21.20 8.73 -9.49
CA ASP A 19 21.42 7.68 -8.48
C ASP A 19 21.47 6.31 -9.18
N PRO A 20 22.61 5.59 -9.10
CA PRO A 20 22.73 4.25 -9.71
C PRO A 20 21.68 3.25 -9.22
N LEU A 21 21.22 3.35 -7.95
CA LEU A 21 20.20 2.49 -7.39
C LEU A 21 18.82 2.79 -8.00
N PHE A 22 18.50 4.08 -8.18
CA PHE A 22 17.25 4.47 -8.84
C PHE A 22 17.23 4.04 -10.31
N SER A 23 18.36 4.16 -11.01
CA SER A 23 18.51 3.66 -12.39
C SER A 23 18.20 2.15 -12.49
N ARG A 24 18.64 1.34 -11.52
CA ARG A 24 18.32 -0.09 -11.48
C ARG A 24 16.84 -0.37 -11.25
N VAL A 25 16.15 0.46 -10.47
CA VAL A 25 14.69 0.35 -10.31
C VAL A 25 13.96 0.62 -11.64
N ILE A 26 14.42 1.61 -12.40
CA ILE A 26 13.89 1.90 -13.74
C ILE A 26 14.14 0.71 -14.69
N GLU A 27 15.36 0.17 -14.72
CA GLU A 27 15.70 -1.02 -15.52
C GLU A 27 14.80 -2.21 -15.18
N LEU A 28 14.53 -2.44 -13.88
CA LEU A 28 13.60 -3.48 -13.44
C LEU A 28 12.18 -3.23 -13.94
N ALA A 29 11.69 -1.99 -13.82
CA ALA A 29 10.36 -1.62 -14.30
C ALA A 29 10.25 -1.84 -15.81
N ASP A 30 11.24 -1.39 -16.59
CA ASP A 30 11.29 -1.58 -18.05
C ASP A 30 11.30 -3.07 -18.42
N ALA A 31 12.15 -3.87 -17.78
CA ALA A 31 12.20 -5.32 -18.00
C ALA A 31 10.87 -5.99 -17.64
N SER A 32 10.23 -5.54 -16.56
CA SER A 32 8.93 -6.07 -16.10
C SER A 32 7.83 -5.80 -17.13
N VAL A 33 7.69 -4.57 -17.62
CA VAL A 33 6.65 -4.22 -18.61
C VAL A 33 6.88 -4.88 -19.96
N GLN A 34 8.14 -5.15 -20.35
CA GLN A 34 8.46 -5.90 -21.57
C GLN A 34 8.06 -7.37 -21.45
N ARG A 35 8.23 -7.96 -20.29
CA ARG A 35 8.01 -9.39 -20.06
C ARG A 35 6.56 -9.73 -19.71
N LEU A 36 5.96 -8.95 -18.82
CA LEU A 36 4.60 -9.16 -18.33
C LEU A 36 3.61 -8.48 -19.25
N GLN A 37 2.93 -9.28 -20.08
CA GLN A 37 1.88 -8.73 -20.93
C GLN A 37 0.70 -8.26 -20.06
N PRO A 38 0.24 -7.00 -20.16
CA PRO A 38 -0.81 -6.46 -19.28
C PRO A 38 -2.10 -7.27 -19.33
N GLN A 39 -2.45 -7.85 -20.48
CA GLN A 39 -3.64 -8.70 -20.63
C GLN A 39 -3.53 -10.05 -19.88
N GLY A 40 -2.33 -10.49 -19.56
CA GLY A 40 -2.06 -11.70 -18.76
C GLY A 40 -2.13 -11.50 -17.25
N LEU A 41 -2.09 -10.25 -16.80
CA LEU A 41 -2.17 -9.90 -15.39
C LEU A 41 -3.60 -10.06 -14.86
N LYS A 42 -3.75 -10.46 -13.60
CA LYS A 42 -5.06 -10.66 -12.97
C LYS A 42 -5.64 -9.33 -12.47
N TRP A 43 -6.96 -9.32 -12.21
CA TRP A 43 -7.64 -8.25 -11.50
C TRP A 43 -7.57 -8.51 -9.99
N MET A 44 -6.39 -8.32 -9.41
CA MET A 44 -6.08 -8.64 -8.01
C MET A 44 -5.10 -7.63 -7.43
N TRP A 45 -4.94 -7.66 -6.12
CA TRP A 45 -4.10 -6.75 -5.37
C TRP A 45 -2.64 -6.67 -5.85
N GLY A 46 -2.03 -7.80 -6.20
CA GLY A 46 -0.62 -7.84 -6.59
C GLY A 46 -0.35 -7.04 -7.86
N GLU A 47 -1.15 -7.27 -8.89
CA GLU A 47 -1.07 -6.57 -10.16
C GLU A 47 -1.52 -5.11 -10.05
N ALA A 48 -2.50 -4.84 -9.18
CA ALA A 48 -2.92 -3.48 -8.88
C ALA A 48 -1.79 -2.66 -8.25
N LEU A 49 -1.10 -3.21 -7.24
CA LEU A 49 0.01 -2.53 -6.59
C LEU A 49 1.23 -2.40 -7.51
N TYR A 50 1.47 -3.39 -8.38
CA TYR A 50 2.50 -3.28 -9.40
C TYR A 50 2.21 -2.13 -10.37
N THR A 51 1.00 -2.03 -10.92
CA THR A 51 0.62 -0.96 -11.83
C THR A 51 0.55 0.41 -11.13
N TYR A 52 0.17 0.44 -9.85
CA TYR A 52 0.24 1.65 -9.04
C TYR A 52 1.70 2.08 -8.76
N ALA A 53 2.61 1.14 -8.52
CA ALA A 53 4.04 1.45 -8.39
C ALA A 53 4.62 2.04 -9.68
N LEU A 54 4.20 1.56 -10.86
CA LEU A 54 4.56 2.16 -12.15
C LEU A 54 4.04 3.60 -12.27
N HIS A 55 2.81 3.88 -11.78
CA HIS A 55 2.28 5.24 -11.73
C HIS A 55 3.13 6.16 -10.82
N LEU A 56 3.53 5.68 -9.64
CA LEU A 56 4.41 6.44 -8.74
C LEU A 56 5.78 6.69 -9.36
N LEU A 57 6.32 5.71 -10.09
CA LEU A 57 7.58 5.85 -10.81
C LEU A 57 7.47 6.87 -11.94
N ASP A 58 6.38 6.89 -12.71
CA ASP A 58 6.10 7.94 -13.69
C ASP A 58 6.09 9.33 -13.04
N GLY A 59 5.47 9.45 -11.86
CA GLY A 59 5.48 10.71 -11.09
C GLY A 59 6.89 11.15 -10.68
N ALA A 60 7.71 10.21 -10.21
CA ALA A 60 9.09 10.47 -9.84
C ALA A 60 9.99 10.83 -11.04
N LEU A 61 9.68 10.30 -12.23
CA LEU A 61 10.38 10.61 -13.49
C LEU A 61 9.87 11.91 -14.15
N GLY A 62 8.68 12.39 -13.79
CA GLY A 62 8.02 13.51 -14.44
C GLY A 62 7.56 13.22 -15.87
N GLU A 63 7.29 11.95 -16.21
CA GLU A 63 6.91 11.51 -17.54
C GLU A 63 5.85 10.40 -17.52
N ASP A 64 5.19 10.15 -18.67
CA ASP A 64 4.15 9.12 -18.84
C ASP A 64 4.72 7.81 -19.42
N ARG A 65 5.86 7.35 -18.91
CA ARG A 65 6.60 6.19 -19.43
C ARG A 65 5.79 4.90 -19.39
N TYR A 66 5.04 4.69 -18.32
CA TYR A 66 4.27 3.45 -18.07
C TYR A 66 2.77 3.64 -18.18
N LEU A 67 2.26 4.84 -18.41
CA LEU A 67 0.83 5.12 -18.48
C LEU A 67 0.11 4.26 -19.53
N GLY A 68 0.69 4.07 -20.71
CA GLY A 68 0.12 3.21 -21.76
C GLY A 68 -0.04 1.75 -21.34
N TYR A 69 0.93 1.22 -20.57
CA TYR A 69 0.87 -0.13 -20.01
C TYR A 69 -0.25 -0.25 -18.97
N ILE A 70 -0.33 0.71 -18.06
CA ILE A 70 -1.38 0.79 -17.03
C ILE A 70 -2.76 0.83 -17.65
N CYS A 71 -2.96 1.71 -18.66
CA CYS A 71 -4.23 1.83 -19.37
C CYS A 71 -4.59 0.51 -20.09
N THR A 72 -3.63 -0.14 -20.74
CA THR A 72 -3.87 -1.43 -21.43
C THR A 72 -4.34 -2.52 -20.45
N TRP A 73 -3.78 -2.58 -19.25
CA TRP A 73 -4.23 -3.51 -18.21
C TRP A 73 -5.66 -3.22 -17.76
N LEU A 74 -5.97 -1.96 -17.46
CA LEU A 74 -7.32 -1.55 -17.07
C LEU A 74 -8.34 -1.83 -18.17
N ASP A 75 -8.03 -1.42 -19.42
CA ASP A 75 -8.91 -1.60 -20.57
C ASP A 75 -9.24 -3.06 -20.82
N HIS A 76 -8.24 -3.95 -20.75
CA HIS A 76 -8.47 -5.38 -20.89
C HIS A 76 -9.50 -5.91 -19.89
N HIS A 77 -9.38 -5.52 -18.61
CA HIS A 77 -10.30 -5.98 -17.57
C HIS A 77 -11.68 -5.34 -17.67
N ILE A 78 -11.76 -4.07 -18.06
CA ILE A 78 -13.02 -3.39 -18.30
C ILE A 78 -13.79 -4.08 -19.43
N ASP A 79 -13.11 -4.40 -20.53
CA ASP A 79 -13.73 -5.04 -21.69
C ASP A 79 -14.13 -6.51 -21.43
N LYS A 80 -13.33 -7.24 -20.66
CA LYS A 80 -13.58 -8.64 -20.27
C LYS A 80 -14.62 -8.79 -19.16
N GLY A 81 -14.81 -7.75 -18.37
CA GLY A 81 -15.57 -7.79 -17.12
C GLY A 81 -14.70 -8.16 -15.93
N TYR A 82 -14.87 -7.44 -14.84
CA TYR A 82 -14.18 -7.63 -13.56
C TYR A 82 -15.20 -7.61 -12.41
N ARG A 83 -14.77 -7.95 -11.20
CA ARG A 83 -15.60 -7.88 -9.99
C ARG A 83 -14.90 -7.05 -8.92
N VAL A 84 -15.72 -6.35 -8.13
CA VAL A 84 -15.32 -5.68 -6.90
C VAL A 84 -16.14 -6.31 -5.79
N ASP A 85 -15.62 -7.36 -5.16
CA ASP A 85 -16.34 -8.18 -4.18
C ASP A 85 -15.57 -8.51 -2.90
N GLN A 86 -14.30 -8.08 -2.82
CA GLN A 86 -13.40 -8.24 -1.67
C GLN A 86 -12.30 -7.18 -1.69
N SER A 87 -11.52 -7.06 -0.62
CA SER A 87 -10.44 -6.07 -0.52
C SER A 87 -9.42 -6.20 -1.65
N ASP A 88 -9.07 -7.42 -2.03
CA ASP A 88 -8.09 -7.70 -3.08
C ASP A 88 -8.56 -7.26 -4.47
N THR A 89 -9.85 -7.39 -4.75
CA THR A 89 -10.45 -6.94 -6.02
C THR A 89 -10.85 -5.46 -6.01
N MET A 90 -10.78 -4.80 -4.85
CA MET A 90 -10.87 -3.35 -4.72
C MET A 90 -9.56 -2.63 -5.04
N ALA A 91 -8.42 -3.26 -4.74
CA ALA A 91 -7.10 -2.65 -4.91
C ALA A 91 -6.87 -2.05 -6.32
N PRO A 92 -7.37 -2.64 -7.44
CA PRO A 92 -7.33 -2.03 -8.77
C PRO A 92 -7.96 -0.64 -8.87
N GLY A 93 -8.86 -0.27 -7.94
CA GLY A 93 -9.43 1.06 -7.86
C GLY A 93 -8.39 2.16 -7.66
N LEU A 94 -7.31 1.87 -6.94
CA LEU A 94 -6.21 2.80 -6.73
C LEU A 94 -5.51 3.13 -8.07
N THR A 95 -5.22 2.11 -8.88
CA THR A 95 -4.66 2.30 -10.22
C THR A 95 -5.64 2.98 -11.18
N ALA A 96 -6.93 2.59 -11.11
CA ALA A 96 -7.96 3.22 -11.94
C ALA A 96 -8.14 4.71 -11.60
N TYR A 97 -8.06 5.07 -10.31
CA TYR A 97 -8.10 6.46 -9.88
C TYR A 97 -6.89 7.25 -10.41
N ALA A 98 -5.69 6.69 -10.29
CA ALA A 98 -4.48 7.27 -10.87
C ALA A 98 -4.60 7.49 -12.40
N ALA A 99 -5.08 6.49 -13.13
CA ALA A 99 -5.27 6.57 -14.56
C ALA A 99 -6.35 7.60 -14.95
N TRP A 100 -7.48 7.63 -14.23
CA TRP A 100 -8.51 8.64 -14.45
C TRP A 100 -8.00 10.06 -14.22
N ARG A 101 -7.28 10.30 -13.15
CA ARG A 101 -6.67 11.61 -12.84
C ARG A 101 -5.73 12.11 -13.94
N ARG A 102 -5.00 11.20 -14.59
CA ARG A 102 -4.02 11.54 -15.65
C ARG A 102 -4.67 11.67 -17.04
N THR A 103 -5.68 10.86 -17.34
CA THR A 103 -6.25 10.77 -18.70
C THR A 103 -7.61 11.45 -18.86
N GLY A 104 -8.37 11.61 -17.77
CA GLY A 104 -9.75 12.07 -17.80
C GLY A 104 -10.75 11.08 -18.40
N HIS A 105 -10.34 9.83 -18.71
CA HIS A 105 -11.22 8.86 -19.36
C HIS A 105 -12.30 8.32 -18.42
N GLU A 106 -13.56 8.54 -18.77
CA GLU A 106 -14.74 8.15 -17.98
C GLU A 106 -14.84 6.64 -17.72
N ARG A 107 -14.24 5.80 -18.56
CA ARG A 107 -14.22 4.36 -18.31
C ARG A 107 -13.42 3.98 -17.04
N TYR A 108 -12.37 4.72 -16.71
CA TYR A 108 -11.62 4.51 -15.47
C TYR A 108 -12.37 5.08 -14.27
N ARG A 109 -13.06 6.19 -14.46
CA ARG A 109 -13.99 6.71 -13.45
C ARG A 109 -15.07 5.70 -13.09
N ALA A 110 -15.65 5.01 -14.07
CA ALA A 110 -16.65 3.97 -13.82
C ALA A 110 -16.11 2.83 -12.91
N VAL A 111 -14.81 2.50 -13.01
CA VAL A 111 -14.15 1.57 -12.08
C VAL A 111 -14.08 2.17 -10.66
N VAL A 112 -13.68 3.41 -10.55
CA VAL A 112 -13.61 4.15 -9.28
C VAL A 112 -14.98 4.19 -8.61
N ASP A 113 -16.03 4.52 -9.37
CA ASP A 113 -17.41 4.57 -8.87
C ASP A 113 -17.86 3.20 -8.31
N GLN A 114 -17.50 2.09 -8.96
CA GLN A 114 -17.81 0.74 -8.45
C GLN A 114 -17.06 0.41 -7.13
N VAL A 115 -15.82 0.84 -7.00
CA VAL A 115 -15.05 0.68 -5.75
C VAL A 115 -15.65 1.53 -4.63
N VAL A 116 -16.03 2.77 -4.93
CA VAL A 116 -16.73 3.66 -3.99
C VAL A 116 -18.06 3.05 -3.55
N ASP A 117 -18.86 2.55 -4.50
CA ASP A 117 -20.12 1.88 -4.20
C ASP A 117 -19.92 0.63 -3.33
N TYR A 118 -18.88 -0.16 -3.60
CA TYR A 118 -18.54 -1.29 -2.76
C TYR A 118 -18.17 -0.83 -1.33
N LEU A 119 -17.35 0.19 -1.19
CA LEU A 119 -16.99 0.74 0.13
C LEU A 119 -18.22 1.28 0.88
N ARG A 120 -19.17 1.91 0.20
CA ARG A 120 -20.41 2.41 0.80
C ARG A 120 -21.32 1.28 1.27
N ASN A 121 -21.51 0.28 0.42
CA ASN A 121 -22.56 -0.72 0.57
C ASN A 121 -22.08 -2.05 1.18
N SER A 122 -20.76 -2.30 1.26
CA SER A 122 -20.21 -3.51 1.83
C SER A 122 -20.58 -3.64 3.32
N ARG A 123 -21.02 -4.85 3.71
CA ARG A 123 -21.37 -5.14 5.10
C ARG A 123 -20.18 -4.96 6.03
N ARG A 124 -20.34 -4.13 7.05
CA ARG A 124 -19.37 -4.02 8.14
C ARG A 124 -19.45 -5.24 9.03
N VAL A 125 -18.30 -5.83 9.32
CA VAL A 125 -18.19 -7.03 10.16
C VAL A 125 -17.59 -6.74 11.53
N LEU A 126 -16.96 -5.56 11.65
CA LEU A 126 -16.32 -5.09 12.85
C LEU A 126 -16.28 -3.56 12.83
N ASP A 127 -17.00 -2.87 13.69
CA ASP A 127 -17.15 -1.41 13.67
C ASP A 127 -17.38 -0.88 12.23
N TYR A 128 -16.49 0.01 11.74
CA TYR A 128 -16.54 0.55 10.37
C TYR A 128 -15.78 -0.30 9.33
N MET A 129 -15.27 -1.48 9.70
CA MET A 129 -14.42 -2.30 8.85
C MET A 129 -15.21 -3.34 8.06
N PRO A 130 -15.03 -3.43 6.74
CA PRO A 130 -15.64 -4.48 5.93
C PRO A 130 -14.93 -5.83 6.14
N ASN A 131 -15.59 -6.93 5.75
CA ASN A 131 -14.93 -8.22 5.67
C ASN A 131 -13.85 -8.21 4.57
N HIS A 132 -12.62 -8.60 4.90
CA HIS A 132 -11.52 -8.59 3.93
C HIS A 132 -11.85 -9.38 2.66
N LEU A 133 -12.37 -10.61 2.81
CA LEU A 133 -12.78 -11.46 1.70
C LEU A 133 -14.20 -11.17 1.17
N GLY A 134 -14.83 -10.10 1.66
CA GLY A 134 -16.08 -9.56 1.15
C GLY A 134 -17.19 -10.57 0.94
N SER A 135 -17.78 -10.57 -0.27
CA SER A 135 -18.81 -11.51 -0.75
C SER A 135 -18.25 -12.53 -1.77
N SER A 136 -16.92 -12.59 -1.93
CA SER A 136 -16.24 -13.52 -2.82
C SER A 136 -16.55 -14.99 -2.49
N PRO A 137 -16.29 -15.94 -3.38
CA PRO A 137 -16.43 -17.37 -3.08
C PRO A 137 -15.66 -17.79 -1.83
N GLU A 138 -14.42 -17.30 -1.67
CA GLU A 138 -13.57 -17.54 -0.49
C GLU A 138 -14.21 -16.93 0.77
N GLY A 139 -14.78 -15.73 0.67
CA GLY A 139 -15.44 -15.03 1.76
C GLY A 139 -16.71 -15.69 2.27
N ARG A 140 -17.27 -16.65 1.52
CA ARG A 140 -18.42 -17.47 1.97
C ARG A 140 -17.97 -18.64 2.83
N LEU A 141 -16.75 -19.14 2.63
CA LEU A 141 -16.22 -20.32 3.30
C LEU A 141 -15.31 -19.96 4.48
N TYR A 142 -14.59 -18.85 4.39
CA TYR A 142 -13.66 -18.38 5.42
C TYR A 142 -14.41 -17.59 6.52
N PRO A 143 -13.95 -17.66 7.78
CA PRO A 143 -14.53 -16.85 8.85
C PRO A 143 -14.49 -15.35 8.53
N LYS A 144 -15.57 -14.63 8.87
CA LYS A 144 -15.60 -13.17 8.73
C LYS A 144 -14.46 -12.55 9.51
N SER A 145 -13.63 -11.77 8.83
CA SER A 145 -12.36 -11.31 9.37
C SER A 145 -11.91 -9.98 8.74
N VAL A 146 -11.11 -9.25 9.50
CA VAL A 146 -10.40 -8.06 9.06
C VAL A 146 -8.92 -8.43 8.97
N TRP A 147 -8.26 -8.07 7.89
CA TRP A 147 -6.86 -8.37 7.63
C TRP A 147 -6.05 -7.08 7.52
N VAL A 148 -4.83 -7.14 8.04
CA VAL A 148 -3.91 -5.99 8.04
C VAL A 148 -3.60 -5.49 6.62
N ASP A 149 -3.64 -6.36 5.63
CA ASP A 149 -3.46 -6.06 4.21
C ASP A 149 -4.37 -4.93 3.73
N SER A 150 -5.56 -4.83 4.31
CA SER A 150 -6.55 -3.83 3.93
C SER A 150 -6.13 -2.39 4.22
N VAL A 151 -5.11 -2.16 5.06
CA VAL A 151 -4.47 -0.83 5.21
C VAL A 151 -4.01 -0.33 3.85
N MET A 152 -3.42 -1.22 3.04
CA MET A 152 -2.97 -0.88 1.70
C MET A 152 -4.07 -1.07 0.65
N MET A 153 -4.84 -2.17 0.70
CA MET A 153 -5.74 -2.56 -0.38
C MET A 153 -6.88 -1.58 -0.61
N TYR A 154 -7.41 -0.95 0.44
CA TYR A 154 -8.43 0.09 0.31
C TYR A 154 -8.13 1.37 1.09
N GLY A 155 -7.26 1.32 2.11
CA GLY A 155 -7.00 2.48 2.96
C GLY A 155 -6.41 3.65 2.19
N VAL A 156 -5.40 3.39 1.38
CA VAL A 156 -4.74 4.41 0.53
C VAL A 156 -5.72 4.99 -0.49
N PHE A 157 -6.48 4.16 -1.20
CA PHE A 157 -7.50 4.62 -2.14
C PHE A 157 -8.54 5.51 -1.46
N ALA A 158 -9.07 5.06 -0.32
CA ALA A 158 -10.11 5.78 0.40
C ALA A 158 -9.62 7.15 0.93
N GLY A 159 -8.37 7.23 1.41
CA GLY A 159 -7.74 8.49 1.81
C GLY A 159 -7.61 9.46 0.63
N TRP A 160 -6.99 8.99 -0.44
CA TRP A 160 -6.75 9.80 -1.63
C TRP A 160 -8.04 10.26 -2.31
N TYR A 161 -8.92 9.31 -2.68
CA TYR A 161 -10.19 9.64 -3.32
C TYR A 161 -11.08 10.51 -2.43
N GLY A 162 -11.26 10.13 -1.16
CA GLY A 162 -12.15 10.84 -0.24
C GLY A 162 -11.79 12.30 -0.06
N SER A 163 -10.49 12.59 0.07
CA SER A 163 -10.01 13.97 0.23
C SER A 163 -10.15 14.80 -1.04
N GLU A 164 -9.78 14.27 -2.21
CA GLU A 164 -9.80 15.01 -3.47
C GLU A 164 -11.21 15.17 -4.08
N ALA A 165 -12.04 14.13 -3.97
CA ALA A 165 -13.41 14.16 -4.47
C ALA A 165 -14.38 14.92 -3.54
N ASN A 166 -13.91 15.36 -2.35
CA ASN A 166 -14.73 15.90 -1.28
C ASN A 166 -15.89 14.97 -0.91
N ASP A 167 -15.62 13.66 -0.92
CA ASP A 167 -16.56 12.62 -0.54
C ASP A 167 -16.48 12.37 0.96
N GLU A 168 -17.29 13.07 1.73
CA GLU A 168 -17.25 13.03 3.20
C GLU A 168 -17.45 11.62 3.77
N PHE A 169 -18.27 10.77 3.13
CA PHE A 169 -18.48 9.40 3.59
C PHE A 169 -17.20 8.55 3.44
N ILE A 170 -16.55 8.61 2.27
CA ILE A 170 -15.32 7.86 2.02
C ILE A 170 -14.16 8.45 2.82
N TYR A 171 -14.11 9.76 2.96
CA TYR A 171 -13.09 10.42 3.78
C TYR A 171 -13.24 10.08 5.27
N ASP A 172 -14.46 10.12 5.83
CA ASP A 172 -14.73 9.68 7.20
C ASP A 172 -14.38 8.20 7.42
N PHE A 173 -14.70 7.36 6.43
CA PHE A 173 -14.29 5.97 6.44
C PHE A 173 -12.76 5.84 6.50
N ALA A 174 -12.02 6.54 5.62
CA ALA A 174 -10.56 6.46 5.51
C ALA A 174 -9.85 6.88 6.80
N ARG A 175 -10.23 8.04 7.37
CA ARG A 175 -9.56 8.60 8.56
C ARG A 175 -9.72 7.77 9.82
N ARG A 176 -10.76 6.92 9.89
CA ARG A 176 -10.99 5.99 11.02
C ARG A 176 -10.18 4.70 10.91
N GLN A 177 -9.76 4.30 9.71
CA GLN A 177 -9.14 2.99 9.50
C GLN A 177 -7.84 2.79 10.28
N PRO A 178 -6.86 3.72 10.33
CA PRO A 178 -5.62 3.49 11.06
C PRO A 178 -5.85 3.11 12.53
N ALA A 179 -6.68 3.87 13.22
CA ALA A 179 -7.02 3.61 14.63
C ALA A 179 -7.78 2.29 14.82
N LEU A 180 -8.68 1.94 13.88
CA LEU A 180 -9.42 0.68 13.92
C LEU A 180 -8.51 -0.53 13.66
N PHE A 181 -7.60 -0.44 12.71
CA PHE A 181 -6.59 -1.48 12.49
C PHE A 181 -5.70 -1.67 13.72
N ALA A 182 -5.23 -0.58 14.33
CA ALA A 182 -4.45 -0.66 15.57
C ALA A 182 -5.26 -1.26 16.72
N LYS A 183 -6.51 -0.85 16.91
CA LYS A 183 -7.41 -1.37 17.96
C LYS A 183 -7.57 -2.89 17.92
N TYR A 184 -7.67 -3.48 16.73
CA TYR A 184 -7.99 -4.90 16.58
C TYR A 184 -6.81 -5.79 16.24
N LEU A 185 -5.78 -5.25 15.60
CA LEU A 185 -4.67 -6.03 15.07
C LEU A 185 -3.31 -5.70 15.67
N GLN A 186 -3.12 -4.52 16.29
CA GLN A 186 -1.85 -4.20 16.91
C GLN A 186 -1.75 -4.83 18.30
N ASP A 187 -0.67 -5.53 18.57
CA ASP A 187 -0.37 -6.02 19.91
C ASP A 187 -0.07 -4.82 20.84
N PRO A 188 -0.75 -4.71 21.99
CA PRO A 188 -0.62 -3.53 22.86
C PRO A 188 0.77 -3.41 23.51
N GLN A 189 1.53 -4.51 23.62
CA GLN A 189 2.86 -4.53 24.23
C GLN A 189 3.96 -4.43 23.17
N ASP A 190 3.87 -5.29 22.14
CA ASP A 190 4.93 -5.42 21.12
C ASP A 190 4.77 -4.40 19.99
N LYS A 191 3.62 -3.69 19.89
CA LYS A 191 3.30 -2.67 18.88
C LYS A 191 3.40 -3.14 17.43
N LEU A 192 3.49 -4.46 17.20
CA LEU A 192 3.45 -5.10 15.90
C LEU A 192 2.06 -5.63 15.57
N PHE A 193 1.75 -5.74 14.28
CA PHE A 193 0.44 -6.15 13.81
C PHE A 193 0.36 -7.66 13.60
N TYR A 194 -0.76 -8.25 14.07
CA TYR A 194 -1.21 -9.57 13.66
C TYR A 194 -1.75 -9.53 12.24
N HIS A 195 -1.76 -10.69 11.56
CA HIS A 195 -2.25 -10.80 10.20
C HIS A 195 -3.75 -10.50 10.10
N CYS A 196 -4.58 -11.16 10.91
CA CYS A 196 -6.01 -10.95 10.84
C CYS A 196 -6.71 -11.07 12.21
N TYR A 197 -7.96 -10.56 12.27
CA TYR A 197 -8.85 -10.69 13.40
C TYR A 197 -10.13 -11.40 12.95
N TRP A 198 -10.45 -12.53 13.58
CA TRP A 198 -11.69 -13.28 13.35
C TRP A 198 -12.83 -12.71 14.17
N THR A 199 -13.78 -12.05 13.52
CA THR A 199 -14.79 -11.22 14.20
C THR A 199 -15.73 -12.00 15.10
N ARG A 200 -16.13 -13.22 14.69
CA ARG A 200 -17.00 -14.08 15.50
C ARG A 200 -16.27 -14.75 16.65
N ALA A 201 -14.99 -15.06 16.46
CA ALA A 201 -14.16 -15.68 17.48
C ALA A 201 -13.65 -14.66 18.53
N GLY A 202 -13.63 -13.36 18.17
CA GLY A 202 -13.24 -12.29 19.05
C GLY A 202 -11.71 -12.25 19.37
N HIS A 203 -10.88 -12.77 18.45
CA HIS A 203 -9.43 -12.78 18.63
C HIS A 203 -8.67 -12.73 17.30
N THR A 204 -7.39 -12.37 17.38
CA THR A 204 -6.45 -12.38 16.26
C THR A 204 -6.10 -13.81 15.81
N TYR A 205 -5.72 -13.94 14.53
CA TYR A 205 -5.24 -15.19 13.97
C TYR A 205 -3.94 -14.95 13.19
N PRO A 206 -2.89 -15.77 13.39
CA PRO A 206 -2.81 -16.86 14.36
C PRO A 206 -3.04 -16.39 15.81
N LYS A 207 -3.62 -17.25 16.65
CA LYS A 207 -3.92 -16.93 18.06
C LYS A 207 -2.66 -16.71 18.91
N ASN A 208 -1.57 -17.42 18.55
CA ASN A 208 -0.26 -17.21 19.17
C ASN A 208 0.41 -16.00 18.53
N LYS A 209 1.25 -15.29 19.28
CA LYS A 209 2.03 -14.16 18.75
C LYS A 209 2.86 -14.61 17.54
N VAL A 210 2.45 -14.20 16.36
CA VAL A 210 3.16 -14.39 15.08
C VAL A 210 3.02 -13.08 14.32
N TYR A 211 4.14 -12.39 14.13
CA TYR A 211 4.17 -11.12 13.42
C TYR A 211 4.73 -11.32 12.04
N TRP A 212 3.82 -11.42 11.07
CA TRP A 212 4.17 -11.59 9.67
C TRP A 212 4.81 -10.33 9.09
N GLY A 213 5.98 -10.50 8.46
CA GLY A 213 6.82 -9.42 7.95
C GLY A 213 6.10 -8.53 6.93
N ARG A 214 5.54 -9.12 5.87
CA ARG A 214 4.81 -8.35 4.85
C ARG A 214 3.54 -7.69 5.40
N GLY A 215 2.86 -8.33 6.35
CA GLY A 215 1.68 -7.73 6.99
C GLY A 215 2.02 -6.41 7.70
N ASN A 216 3.11 -6.39 8.44
CA ASN A 216 3.62 -5.16 9.05
C ASN A 216 4.19 -4.20 8.00
N GLY A 217 4.78 -4.73 6.93
CA GLY A 217 5.21 -3.93 5.77
C GLY A 217 4.06 -3.16 5.12
N TRP A 218 2.86 -3.75 5.02
CA TRP A 218 1.66 -3.05 4.53
C TRP A 218 1.28 -1.85 5.39
N VAL A 219 1.42 -1.97 6.71
CA VAL A 219 1.17 -0.86 7.64
C VAL A 219 2.17 0.26 7.42
N ILE A 220 3.47 -0.07 7.40
CA ILE A 220 4.55 0.92 7.24
C ILE A 220 4.49 1.61 5.88
N ALA A 221 4.17 0.91 4.80
CA ALA A 221 4.05 1.50 3.47
C ALA A 221 2.72 2.24 3.25
N GLY A 222 1.61 1.72 3.80
CA GLY A 222 0.28 2.25 3.54
C GLY A 222 -0.08 3.45 4.41
N LEU A 223 0.43 3.53 5.65
CA LEU A 223 0.11 4.66 6.52
C LEU A 223 0.61 5.99 5.99
N PRO A 224 1.89 6.19 5.59
CA PRO A 224 2.34 7.46 5.02
C PRO A 224 1.48 7.90 3.82
N LEU A 225 1.25 6.99 2.86
CA LEU A 225 0.39 7.26 1.69
C LEU A 225 -1.04 7.67 2.06
N THR A 226 -1.56 7.22 3.20
CA THR A 226 -2.89 7.60 3.68
C THR A 226 -2.86 8.91 4.45
N ILE A 227 -1.83 9.12 5.29
CA ILE A 227 -1.64 10.31 6.12
C ILE A 227 -1.48 11.58 5.27
N ASP A 228 -0.87 11.48 4.08
CA ASP A 228 -0.71 12.59 3.13
C ASP A 228 -2.05 13.26 2.78
N HIS A 229 -3.13 12.50 2.83
CA HIS A 229 -4.47 12.93 2.49
C HIS A 229 -5.31 13.39 3.70
N PHE A 230 -4.79 13.29 4.91
CA PHE A 230 -5.51 13.74 6.09
C PHE A 230 -5.26 15.22 6.39
N ALA A 231 -6.29 15.92 6.86
CA ALA A 231 -6.17 17.32 7.24
C ALA A 231 -5.05 17.51 8.29
N GLN A 232 -4.19 18.51 8.08
CA GLN A 232 -2.94 18.72 8.83
C GLN A 232 -3.15 18.75 10.36
N ASP A 233 -4.22 19.39 10.81
CA ASP A 233 -4.51 19.58 12.24
C ASP A 233 -5.51 18.55 12.80
N SER A 234 -5.85 17.50 12.03
CA SER A 234 -6.82 16.50 12.47
C SER A 234 -6.24 15.57 13.53
N GLU A 235 -7.12 15.10 14.42
CA GLU A 235 -6.76 14.13 15.45
C GLU A 235 -6.40 12.78 14.81
N GLU A 236 -7.14 12.39 13.78
CA GLU A 236 -6.93 11.14 13.07
C GLU A 236 -5.56 11.09 12.38
N ARG A 237 -5.07 12.25 11.86
CA ARG A 237 -3.72 12.36 11.32
C ARG A 237 -2.66 12.15 12.41
N ARG A 238 -2.81 12.80 13.56
CA ARG A 238 -1.89 12.61 14.70
C ARG A 238 -1.86 11.16 15.15
N GLN A 239 -3.03 10.53 15.34
CA GLN A 239 -3.14 9.13 15.72
C GLN A 239 -2.49 8.18 14.70
N ALA A 240 -2.67 8.43 13.41
CA ALA A 240 -2.05 7.62 12.36
C ALA A 240 -0.51 7.76 12.36
N ILE A 241 0.01 8.97 12.59
CA ILE A 241 1.45 9.22 12.75
C ILE A 241 1.99 8.50 14.01
N ASP A 242 1.27 8.54 15.12
CA ASP A 242 1.69 7.85 16.34
C ASP A 242 1.72 6.32 16.14
N ILE A 243 0.74 5.75 15.46
CA ILE A 243 0.73 4.32 15.10
C ILE A 243 1.93 3.99 14.20
N LEU A 244 2.24 4.82 13.22
CA LEU A 244 3.41 4.65 12.35
C LEU A 244 4.71 4.66 13.17
N ARG A 245 4.86 5.62 14.09
CA ARG A 245 6.04 5.77 14.97
C ARG A 245 6.21 4.57 15.91
N GLU A 246 5.14 4.17 16.58
CA GLU A 246 5.17 3.02 17.50
C GLU A 246 5.53 1.72 16.75
N THR A 247 4.92 1.51 15.60
CA THR A 247 5.19 0.31 14.77
C THR A 247 6.61 0.33 14.21
N SER A 248 7.09 1.48 13.74
CA SER A 248 8.47 1.65 13.24
C SER A 248 9.51 1.39 14.32
N ALA A 249 9.30 1.91 15.53
CA ALA A 249 10.17 1.67 16.67
C ALA A 249 10.21 0.18 17.06
N ALA A 250 9.07 -0.49 17.02
CA ALA A 250 8.96 -1.91 17.30
C ALA A 250 9.62 -2.79 16.22
N LEU A 251 9.66 -2.33 14.97
CA LEU A 251 10.28 -3.06 13.86
C LEU A 251 11.80 -2.95 13.81
N LEU A 252 12.35 -1.82 14.24
CA LEU A 252 13.78 -1.53 14.10
C LEU A 252 14.70 -2.63 14.65
N PRO A 253 14.44 -3.25 15.82
CA PRO A 253 15.26 -4.33 16.35
C PRO A 253 15.23 -5.62 15.53
N TYR A 254 14.27 -5.78 14.63
CA TYR A 254 14.13 -6.97 13.77
C TYR A 254 14.83 -6.82 12.41
N GLN A 255 15.37 -5.64 12.11
CA GLN A 255 16.21 -5.49 10.93
C GLN A 255 17.53 -6.24 11.15
N ARG A 256 17.86 -7.14 10.23
CA ARG A 256 19.11 -7.87 10.25
C ARG A 256 20.29 -6.94 9.91
N GLU A 257 21.49 -7.35 10.29
CA GLU A 257 22.73 -6.63 9.95
C GLU A 257 22.90 -6.41 8.44
N ASP A 258 22.44 -7.38 7.63
CA ASP A 258 22.47 -7.30 6.16
C ASP A 258 21.38 -6.41 5.56
N GLY A 259 20.52 -5.82 6.37
CA GLY A 259 19.46 -4.89 5.97
C GLY A 259 18.11 -5.54 5.69
N TYR A 260 18.04 -6.87 5.56
CA TYR A 260 16.80 -7.59 5.33
C TYR A 260 15.93 -7.72 6.58
N PHE A 261 14.65 -8.05 6.34
CA PHE A 261 13.72 -8.55 7.33
C PHE A 261 13.31 -9.99 7.03
N GLU A 262 13.02 -10.76 8.08
CA GLU A 262 12.49 -12.10 7.95
C GLU A 262 10.98 -12.11 7.83
N THR A 263 10.40 -13.19 7.28
CA THR A 263 8.94 -13.29 7.07
C THR A 263 8.15 -13.41 8.39
N VAL A 264 8.79 -13.80 9.51
CA VAL A 264 8.18 -13.77 10.86
C VAL A 264 9.17 -13.15 11.82
N PHE A 265 8.88 -11.93 12.25
CA PHE A 265 9.81 -11.12 13.06
C PHE A 265 10.20 -11.77 14.38
N ASN A 266 9.23 -12.25 15.15
CA ASN A 266 9.48 -12.84 16.46
C ASN A 266 9.94 -14.30 16.43
N ARG A 267 10.52 -14.73 15.30
CA ARG A 267 11.18 -16.03 15.11
C ARG A 267 12.52 -15.88 14.38
N PRO A 268 13.43 -15.04 14.87
CA PRO A 268 14.66 -14.70 14.16
C PRO A 268 15.51 -15.95 13.92
N GLY A 269 16.07 -16.06 12.71
CA GLY A 269 16.89 -17.19 12.26
C GLY A 269 16.11 -18.49 12.01
N LYS A 270 14.78 -18.48 12.13
CA LYS A 270 13.93 -19.67 11.91
C LYS A 270 13.05 -19.55 10.67
N THR A 271 13.05 -18.41 10.02
CA THR A 271 12.25 -18.14 8.82
C THR A 271 13.14 -17.55 7.72
N TYR A 272 12.65 -17.54 6.50
CA TYR A 272 13.41 -16.99 5.38
C TYR A 272 13.37 -15.45 5.37
N ILE A 273 14.36 -14.84 4.74
CA ILE A 273 14.37 -13.40 4.44
C ILE A 273 13.29 -13.10 3.41
N GLU A 274 12.61 -11.97 3.57
CA GLU A 274 11.48 -11.59 2.71
C GLU A 274 11.73 -10.25 2.04
N SER A 275 12.06 -10.26 0.74
CA SER A 275 12.34 -9.04 -0.04
C SER A 275 11.15 -8.09 -0.08
N SER A 276 9.91 -8.62 -0.17
CA SER A 276 8.70 -7.78 -0.21
C SER A 276 8.47 -7.03 1.11
N ALA A 277 8.61 -7.68 2.26
CA ALA A 277 8.54 -7.01 3.56
C ALA A 277 9.63 -5.95 3.69
N THR A 278 10.86 -6.29 3.28
CA THR A 278 12.02 -5.39 3.34
C THR A 278 11.81 -4.15 2.48
N ALA A 279 11.33 -4.30 1.24
CA ALA A 279 11.06 -3.20 0.33
C ALA A 279 9.94 -2.28 0.84
N LEU A 280 8.84 -2.86 1.35
CA LEU A 280 7.72 -2.10 1.90
C LEU A 280 8.14 -1.27 3.13
N ILE A 281 8.90 -1.87 4.05
CA ILE A 281 9.38 -1.17 5.24
C ILE A 281 10.35 -0.06 4.85
N ALA A 282 11.30 -0.33 3.95
CA ALA A 282 12.23 0.66 3.46
C ALA A 282 11.51 1.86 2.81
N GLY A 283 10.57 1.61 1.90
CA GLY A 283 9.80 2.65 1.23
C GLY A 283 8.98 3.48 2.19
N GLY A 284 8.26 2.83 3.12
CA GLY A 284 7.44 3.54 4.10
C GLY A 284 8.25 4.34 5.11
N TRP A 285 9.44 3.87 5.52
CA TRP A 285 10.33 4.67 6.37
C TRP A 285 10.91 5.86 5.62
N MET A 286 11.38 5.69 4.37
CA MET A 286 11.86 6.82 3.55
C MET A 286 10.77 7.88 3.37
N HIS A 287 9.53 7.47 3.03
CA HIS A 287 8.40 8.37 2.91
C HIS A 287 8.11 9.07 4.24
N GLY A 288 8.02 8.32 5.34
CA GLY A 288 7.76 8.87 6.66
C GLY A 288 8.79 9.90 7.12
N VAL A 289 10.08 9.70 6.80
CA VAL A 289 11.15 10.67 7.08
C VAL A 289 11.02 11.90 6.18
N ALA A 290 10.81 11.70 4.87
CA ALA A 290 10.70 12.81 3.91
C ALA A 290 9.56 13.79 4.26
N ASP A 291 8.43 13.28 4.77
CA ASP A 291 7.26 14.10 5.13
C ASP A 291 7.18 14.44 6.63
N GLY A 292 8.23 14.12 7.41
CA GLY A 292 8.35 14.48 8.83
C GLY A 292 7.45 13.68 9.77
N TYR A 293 6.89 12.55 9.32
CA TYR A 293 6.13 11.63 10.18
C TYR A 293 7.04 10.80 11.09
N LEU A 294 8.22 10.47 10.59
CA LEU A 294 9.30 9.81 11.32
C LEU A 294 10.51 10.76 11.43
N ASP A 295 11.34 10.54 12.41
CA ASP A 295 12.62 11.26 12.53
C ASP A 295 13.73 10.61 11.67
N ASP A 296 14.84 11.33 11.51
CA ASP A 296 15.96 10.95 10.63
C ASP A 296 16.65 9.63 11.04
N THR A 297 16.40 9.10 12.25
CA THR A 297 17.01 7.84 12.70
C THR A 297 16.58 6.64 11.88
N TYR A 298 15.43 6.74 11.18
CA TYR A 298 14.93 5.71 10.27
C TYR A 298 15.54 5.76 8.87
N LEU A 299 16.23 6.86 8.49
CA LEU A 299 16.75 7.02 7.13
C LEU A 299 17.84 5.99 6.81
N GLU A 300 18.85 5.83 7.67
CA GLU A 300 19.94 4.87 7.42
C GLU A 300 19.48 3.42 7.42
N PRO A 301 18.63 2.95 8.37
CA PRO A 301 18.00 1.63 8.26
C PRO A 301 17.21 1.43 6.97
N ALA A 302 16.44 2.43 6.54
CA ALA A 302 15.67 2.39 5.29
C ALA A 302 16.57 2.28 4.06
N LEU A 303 17.61 3.11 3.97
CA LEU A 303 18.58 3.08 2.88
C LEU A 303 19.37 1.77 2.83
N ARG A 304 19.72 1.20 3.99
CA ARG A 304 20.38 -0.11 4.06
C ARG A 304 19.50 -1.22 3.50
N ALA A 305 18.21 -1.23 3.88
CA ALA A 305 17.22 -2.16 3.33
C ALA A 305 17.01 -1.97 1.83
N TYR A 306 16.84 -0.72 1.38
CA TYR A 306 16.66 -0.36 -0.03
C TYR A 306 17.85 -0.81 -0.89
N ARG A 307 19.09 -0.42 -0.52
CA ARG A 307 20.31 -0.83 -1.22
C ARG A 307 20.37 -2.34 -1.33
N LYS A 308 20.10 -3.06 -0.24
CA LYS A 308 20.20 -4.52 -0.23
C LYS A 308 19.18 -5.20 -1.13
N VAL A 309 17.93 -4.72 -1.16
CA VAL A 309 16.93 -5.22 -2.10
C VAL A 309 17.36 -4.95 -3.53
N VAL A 310 17.77 -3.71 -3.86
CA VAL A 310 18.17 -3.33 -5.22
C VAL A 310 19.41 -4.09 -5.68
N ASP A 311 20.41 -4.29 -4.82
CA ASP A 311 21.65 -5.05 -5.15
C ASP A 311 21.36 -6.53 -5.41
N SER A 312 20.30 -7.09 -4.81
CA SER A 312 19.90 -8.48 -5.02
C SER A 312 19.01 -8.70 -6.24
N LEU A 313 18.61 -7.62 -6.94
CA LEU A 313 17.87 -7.71 -8.18
C LEU A 313 18.73 -8.39 -9.27
N HIS A 314 18.35 -9.60 -9.63
CA HIS A 314 18.96 -10.30 -10.75
C HIS A 314 18.07 -10.16 -11.98
N LEU A 315 18.48 -9.30 -12.91
CA LEU A 315 17.81 -9.14 -14.22
C LEU A 315 18.00 -10.35 -15.14
N ARG A 316 18.19 -11.56 -14.56
CA ARG A 316 18.15 -12.79 -15.36
C ARG A 316 16.72 -13.03 -15.80
N ASP A 317 16.48 -12.92 -17.09
CA ASP A 317 15.18 -13.13 -17.74
C ASP A 317 14.06 -12.15 -17.31
N GLY A 318 14.39 -11.01 -16.70
CA GLY A 318 13.41 -9.97 -16.33
C GLY A 318 12.49 -10.33 -15.14
N LEU A 319 12.94 -11.20 -14.24
CA LEU A 319 12.32 -11.45 -12.95
C LEU A 319 13.33 -11.37 -11.79
N LEU A 320 12.82 -10.95 -10.63
CA LEU A 320 13.48 -11.10 -9.34
C LEU A 320 13.64 -12.56 -8.95
#